data_0be14615c517527f13b547d6cf4095cd
#
_entry.id   0be14615c517527f13b547d6cf4095cd
#
_cell.length_a   1.000
_cell.length_b   1.000
_cell.length_c   1.000
_cell.angle_alpha   90.00
_cell.angle_beta   90.00
_cell.angle_gamma   90.00
#
_symmetry.space_group_name_H-M   'P 1'
#
loop_
_entity.id
_entity.type
_entity.pdbx_description
1 polymer ?
#
loop_
_entity_poly.entity_id
_entity_poly.type
_entity_poly.pdbx_seq_one_letter_code
_entity_poly.pdbx_strand_id
1 'polypeptide(L)'
;MKRLALYATVAVALLCGVLAPQRAVARTSKPLRLYTDALKRLTIYGDTVSAYRLTNEALKADSNYMPAAYLLSRIESDDEKAWLAAERAVRADSTNHHLLHQAAERSLRAKKYSRAKQLLQRLVTDGQDPDHFRLLAILHMMTKENDKAIAVLDSAELKLGKIDFFSRMRQQIYLEAGAGDKALKSAVELVESAPYDPNNQLALADVYAAIGADSLADATFNTAIALDKTNADAWYGYASFLDSRKRYTEMLLAWRNIIEIPSVPLASKISIVESITSKRDFYRKNFLLIEPIITRLYQLHPQDVKVIDTYIVHLIAANKIEQALVLLKQRIANRRPTEDELGRIIEIEHHLGRLDSLEVYVDQATTLYPTKANFWNLKAWIQMQRGDSRGAIATLRSALKHAEDSKAKSSLWGSIGDQYHELGEQRKSYDAYYKALNLNMNNAIVLNNFAYHLSVNNKSLKQALQMAKRATELSPNNATYLDTLAWVYYKLGEYEQAKKVMQQAMSFDRENSSELALHYGDILDALGSTFMAQTYWRKALERGADAAKIESRIAAQKARLEAQKAGKE
;
A
#
# COMPACT_ATOMS: atom_id res chain seq x y z
N MET A 1 18.44 -28.04 6.17
CA MET A 1 17.91 -29.37 5.85
C MET A 1 17.92 -29.74 4.36
N LYS A 2 17.61 -28.83 3.41
CA LYS A 2 17.62 -29.13 1.95
C LYS A 2 19.02 -29.53 1.39
N ARG A 3 20.14 -29.12 1.98
CA ARG A 3 21.49 -29.49 1.55
C ARG A 3 21.93 -30.89 2.01
N LEU A 4 21.48 -31.39 3.17
CA LEU A 4 21.80 -32.72 3.69
C LEU A 4 21.07 -33.85 2.94
N ALA A 5 19.82 -33.63 2.51
CA ALA A 5 19.10 -34.61 1.67
C ALA A 5 19.73 -34.78 0.28
N LEU A 6 20.41 -33.75 -0.24
CA LEU A 6 21.12 -33.81 -1.51
C LEU A 6 22.37 -34.71 -1.40
N TYR A 7 23.07 -34.73 -0.26
CA TYR A 7 24.25 -35.54 -0.04
C TYR A 7 23.93 -37.02 0.15
N ALA A 8 22.82 -37.36 0.78
CA ALA A 8 22.41 -38.75 0.99
C ALA A 8 22.05 -39.49 -0.32
N THR A 9 21.35 -38.78 -1.24
CA THR A 9 20.97 -39.36 -2.55
C THR A 9 22.18 -39.52 -3.51
N VAL A 10 23.19 -38.67 -3.38
CA VAL A 10 24.42 -38.77 -4.18
C VAL A 10 25.31 -39.92 -3.69
N ALA A 11 25.35 -40.19 -2.37
CA ALA A 11 26.14 -41.30 -1.81
C ALA A 11 25.61 -42.68 -2.23
N VAL A 12 24.29 -42.86 -2.35
CA VAL A 12 23.66 -44.10 -2.80
C VAL A 12 23.94 -44.40 -4.29
N ALA A 13 24.00 -43.35 -5.13
CA ALA A 13 24.34 -43.53 -6.55
C ALA A 13 25.81 -43.89 -6.79
N LEU A 14 26.70 -43.55 -5.84
CA LEU A 14 28.13 -43.93 -5.90
C LEU A 14 28.40 -45.35 -5.38
N LEU A 15 27.55 -45.88 -4.50
CA LEU A 15 27.74 -47.23 -3.92
C LEU A 15 27.25 -48.38 -4.82
N CYS A 16 26.36 -48.13 -5.76
CA CYS A 16 25.92 -49.16 -6.71
C CYS A 16 26.88 -49.40 -7.89
N GLY A 17 27.95 -48.62 -8.01
CA GLY A 17 28.94 -48.72 -9.11
C GLY A 17 30.24 -49.46 -8.78
N VAL A 18 30.44 -49.99 -7.54
CA VAL A 18 31.76 -50.42 -7.07
C VAL A 18 31.89 -51.95 -6.77
N LEU A 19 31.02 -52.78 -7.29
CA LEU A 19 31.22 -54.26 -7.18
C LEU A 19 31.15 -54.95 -8.56
N ALA A 20 32.19 -54.75 -9.34
CA ALA A 20 32.51 -55.66 -10.42
C ALA A 20 34.04 -55.85 -10.48
N PRO A 21 34.56 -57.08 -10.76
CA PRO A 21 35.99 -57.46 -10.57
C PRO A 21 36.90 -56.77 -11.58
N GLN A 22 38.09 -56.44 -11.09
CA GLN A 22 39.19 -55.89 -11.87
C GLN A 22 39.51 -56.71 -13.15
N ARG A 23 39.43 -56.02 -14.28
CA ARG A 23 40.28 -56.05 -15.47
C ARG A 23 39.50 -55.64 -16.71
N ALA A 24 39.39 -54.36 -16.92
CA ALA A 24 39.44 -53.70 -18.23
C ALA A 24 39.58 -52.24 -17.94
N VAL A 25 40.60 -51.55 -18.42
CA VAL A 25 40.61 -50.11 -18.55
C VAL A 25 39.55 -49.78 -19.61
N ALA A 26 38.29 -49.84 -19.20
CA ALA A 26 37.18 -49.42 -20.02
C ALA A 26 37.36 -47.93 -20.23
N ARG A 27 37.60 -47.47 -21.46
CA ARG A 27 37.48 -46.08 -21.88
C ARG A 27 36.12 -45.63 -21.39
N THR A 28 36.10 -44.80 -20.32
CA THR A 28 34.84 -44.25 -19.78
C THR A 28 34.09 -43.63 -20.93
N SER A 29 32.85 -44.05 -21.15
CA SER A 29 32.05 -43.55 -22.28
C SER A 29 31.95 -42.03 -22.20
N LYS A 30 31.96 -41.36 -23.34
CA LYS A 30 31.90 -39.91 -23.40
C LYS A 30 30.73 -39.33 -22.57
N PRO A 31 29.49 -39.89 -22.61
CA PRO A 31 28.38 -39.49 -21.77
C PRO A 31 28.67 -39.60 -20.27
N LEU A 32 29.26 -40.70 -19.81
CA LEU A 32 29.61 -40.91 -18.41
C LEU A 32 30.59 -39.87 -17.89
N ARG A 33 31.62 -39.53 -18.66
CA ARG A 33 32.62 -38.54 -18.27
C ARG A 33 31.97 -37.16 -18.14
N LEU A 34 31.20 -36.74 -19.17
CA LEU A 34 30.50 -35.45 -19.16
C LEU A 34 29.50 -35.32 -18.00
N TYR A 35 28.77 -36.39 -17.72
CA TYR A 35 27.84 -36.44 -16.58
C TYR A 35 28.58 -36.35 -15.23
N THR A 36 29.70 -37.04 -15.07
CA THR A 36 30.51 -37.00 -13.84
C THR A 36 31.05 -35.57 -13.61
N ASP A 37 31.52 -34.93 -14.68
CA ASP A 37 32.00 -33.53 -14.62
C ASP A 37 30.84 -32.56 -14.32
N ALA A 38 29.65 -32.79 -14.88
CA ALA A 38 28.45 -32.02 -14.55
C ALA A 38 28.08 -32.13 -13.07
N LEU A 39 28.10 -33.36 -12.51
CA LEU A 39 27.86 -33.60 -11.08
C LEU A 39 28.87 -32.86 -10.20
N LYS A 40 30.17 -32.93 -10.52
CA LYS A 40 31.22 -32.20 -9.79
C LYS A 40 30.97 -30.70 -9.81
N ARG A 41 30.63 -30.13 -10.98
CA ARG A 41 30.30 -28.71 -11.10
C ARG A 41 29.12 -28.31 -10.22
N LEU A 42 28.07 -29.13 -10.21
CA LEU A 42 26.89 -28.88 -9.42
C LEU A 42 27.13 -29.03 -7.91
N THR A 43 27.74 -30.14 -7.49
CA THR A 43 27.80 -30.53 -6.07
C THR A 43 28.97 -29.90 -5.31
N ILE A 44 30.14 -29.76 -5.95
CA ILE A 44 31.35 -29.25 -5.31
C ILE A 44 31.46 -27.72 -5.49
N TYR A 45 31.20 -27.24 -6.71
CA TYR A 45 31.44 -25.83 -7.06
C TYR A 45 30.16 -24.96 -7.07
N GLY A 46 28.97 -25.55 -6.95
CA GLY A 46 27.69 -24.84 -7.04
C GLY A 46 27.43 -24.22 -8.41
N ASP A 47 28.21 -24.61 -9.43
CA ASP A 47 28.14 -24.03 -10.79
C ASP A 47 27.06 -24.74 -11.62
N THR A 48 25.83 -24.26 -11.47
CA THR A 48 24.64 -24.79 -12.17
C THR A 48 24.70 -24.56 -13.68
N VAL A 49 25.33 -23.49 -14.14
CA VAL A 49 25.41 -23.14 -15.56
C VAL A 49 26.30 -24.12 -16.31
N SER A 50 27.53 -24.40 -15.80
CA SER A 50 28.42 -25.40 -16.41
C SER A 50 27.84 -26.79 -16.27
N ALA A 51 27.19 -27.14 -15.15
CA ALA A 51 26.53 -28.42 -14.96
C ALA A 51 25.42 -28.63 -16.02
N TYR A 52 24.60 -27.63 -16.26
CA TYR A 52 23.57 -27.68 -17.29
C TYR A 52 24.16 -27.90 -18.70
N ARG A 53 25.20 -27.15 -19.07
CA ARG A 53 25.87 -27.31 -20.36
C ARG A 53 26.42 -28.70 -20.54
N LEU A 54 27.21 -29.22 -19.57
CA LEU A 54 27.82 -30.54 -19.61
C LEU A 54 26.76 -31.66 -19.66
N THR A 55 25.66 -31.50 -18.93
CA THR A 55 24.53 -32.45 -18.96
C THR A 55 23.90 -32.53 -20.35
N ASN A 56 23.70 -31.39 -21.00
CA ASN A 56 23.20 -31.38 -22.37
C ASN A 56 24.20 -31.95 -23.39
N GLU A 57 25.50 -31.72 -23.20
CA GLU A 57 26.53 -32.36 -24.03
C GLU A 57 26.56 -33.90 -23.85
N ALA A 58 26.32 -34.39 -22.63
CA ALA A 58 26.17 -35.84 -22.37
C ALA A 58 24.98 -36.41 -23.14
N LEU A 59 23.83 -35.73 -23.14
CA LEU A 59 22.63 -36.14 -23.88
C LEU A 59 22.76 -35.98 -25.40
N LYS A 60 23.61 -35.08 -25.88
CA LYS A 60 23.97 -35.00 -27.31
C LYS A 60 24.85 -36.20 -27.72
N ALA A 61 25.71 -36.66 -26.82
CA ALA A 61 26.56 -37.83 -27.10
C ALA A 61 25.82 -39.18 -27.01
N ASP A 62 24.81 -39.24 -26.13
CA ASP A 62 23.86 -40.36 -26.00
C ASP A 62 22.52 -39.83 -25.52
N SER A 63 21.55 -39.77 -26.41
CA SER A 63 20.22 -39.24 -26.13
C SER A 63 19.42 -40.04 -25.10
N ASN A 64 19.78 -41.30 -24.89
CA ASN A 64 19.13 -42.21 -23.95
C ASN A 64 19.92 -42.40 -22.65
N TYR A 65 20.98 -41.61 -22.45
CA TYR A 65 21.78 -41.72 -21.23
C TYR A 65 20.98 -41.22 -20.01
N MET A 66 20.36 -42.18 -19.33
CA MET A 66 19.40 -41.98 -18.25
C MET A 66 19.93 -41.07 -17.14
N PRO A 67 21.17 -41.22 -16.60
CA PRO A 67 21.62 -40.35 -15.51
C PRO A 67 21.69 -38.87 -15.88
N ALA A 68 22.06 -38.56 -17.13
CA ALA A 68 22.06 -37.17 -17.60
C ALA A 68 20.63 -36.63 -17.81
N ALA A 69 19.71 -37.46 -18.33
CA ALA A 69 18.31 -37.07 -18.45
C ALA A 69 17.69 -36.78 -17.08
N TYR A 70 17.95 -37.61 -16.08
CA TYR A 70 17.53 -37.41 -14.70
C TYR A 70 18.13 -36.12 -14.10
N LEU A 71 19.44 -35.90 -14.28
CA LEU A 71 20.09 -34.68 -13.78
C LEU A 71 19.51 -33.43 -14.45
N LEU A 72 19.31 -33.47 -15.79
CA LEU A 72 18.70 -32.35 -16.52
C LEU A 72 17.33 -32.04 -15.98
N SER A 73 16.47 -33.03 -15.73
CA SER A 73 15.15 -32.81 -15.17
C SER A 73 15.17 -32.08 -13.83
N ARG A 74 16.26 -32.18 -13.07
CA ARG A 74 16.40 -31.52 -11.76
C ARG A 74 16.93 -30.10 -11.82
N ILE A 75 17.81 -29.78 -12.79
CA ILE A 75 18.50 -28.48 -12.88
C ILE A 75 17.89 -27.54 -13.92
N GLU A 76 17.05 -28.05 -14.82
CA GLU A 76 16.35 -27.26 -15.81
C GLU A 76 15.30 -26.36 -15.12
N SER A 77 15.30 -25.08 -15.46
CA SER A 77 14.39 -24.08 -14.92
C SER A 77 13.05 -24.00 -15.67
N ASP A 78 13.05 -24.38 -16.93
CA ASP A 78 11.83 -24.44 -17.75
C ASP A 78 11.08 -25.74 -17.44
N ASP A 79 9.86 -25.63 -16.91
CA ASP A 79 9.08 -26.77 -16.44
C ASP A 79 8.74 -27.77 -17.57
N GLU A 80 8.51 -27.32 -18.80
CA GLU A 80 8.22 -28.19 -19.94
C GLU A 80 9.46 -28.98 -20.35
N LYS A 81 10.63 -28.34 -20.42
CA LYS A 81 11.88 -29.01 -20.74
C LYS A 81 12.32 -29.97 -19.63
N ALA A 82 12.11 -29.58 -18.37
CA ALA A 82 12.36 -30.42 -17.21
C ALA A 82 11.50 -31.69 -17.23
N TRP A 83 10.20 -31.52 -17.57
CA TRP A 83 9.30 -32.67 -17.76
C TRP A 83 9.74 -33.58 -18.89
N LEU A 84 10.09 -33.03 -20.06
CA LEU A 84 10.60 -33.85 -21.19
C LEU A 84 11.86 -34.62 -20.83
N ALA A 85 12.75 -34.02 -20.04
CA ALA A 85 13.95 -34.69 -19.56
C ALA A 85 13.63 -35.85 -18.58
N ALA A 86 12.65 -35.62 -17.67
CA ALA A 86 12.18 -36.64 -16.74
C ALA A 86 11.50 -37.81 -17.48
N GLU A 87 10.67 -37.54 -18.48
CA GLU A 87 10.05 -38.57 -19.33
C GLU A 87 11.09 -39.39 -20.10
N ARG A 88 12.17 -38.76 -20.55
CA ARG A 88 13.30 -39.46 -21.19
C ARG A 88 13.98 -40.41 -20.22
N ALA A 89 14.19 -40.00 -18.97
CA ALA A 89 14.75 -40.84 -17.94
C ALA A 89 13.87 -42.07 -17.63
N VAL A 90 12.54 -41.86 -17.48
CA VAL A 90 11.56 -42.94 -17.25
C VAL A 90 11.49 -43.93 -18.44
N ARG A 91 11.66 -43.47 -19.69
CA ARG A 91 11.70 -44.39 -20.84
C ARG A 91 12.88 -45.32 -20.80
N ALA A 92 14.04 -44.88 -20.27
CA ALA A 92 15.24 -45.69 -20.16
C ALA A 92 15.10 -46.76 -19.06
N ASP A 93 14.41 -46.43 -17.95
CA ASP A 93 14.08 -47.40 -16.89
C ASP A 93 12.72 -47.06 -16.30
N SER A 94 11.70 -47.73 -16.78
CA SER A 94 10.32 -47.49 -16.39
C SER A 94 9.91 -48.13 -15.07
N THR A 95 10.76 -48.91 -14.44
CA THR A 95 10.47 -49.60 -13.17
C THR A 95 11.09 -48.87 -11.97
N ASN A 96 11.97 -47.94 -12.21
CA ASN A 96 12.69 -47.23 -11.16
C ASN A 96 11.78 -46.18 -10.48
N HIS A 97 11.47 -46.41 -9.22
CA HIS A 97 10.57 -45.57 -8.41
C HIS A 97 11.08 -44.12 -8.28
N HIS A 98 12.40 -43.90 -8.21
CA HIS A 98 12.94 -42.53 -8.15
C HIS A 98 12.73 -41.77 -9.44
N LEU A 99 12.84 -42.43 -10.60
CA LEU A 99 12.55 -41.80 -11.89
C LEU A 99 11.07 -41.54 -12.07
N LEU A 100 10.21 -42.47 -11.66
CA LEU A 100 8.76 -42.29 -11.68
C LEU A 100 8.32 -41.12 -10.78
N HIS A 101 8.87 -41.03 -9.57
CA HIS A 101 8.61 -39.92 -8.65
C HIS A 101 9.02 -38.58 -9.25
N GLN A 102 10.27 -38.47 -9.76
CA GLN A 102 10.76 -37.25 -10.39
C GLN A 102 9.89 -36.84 -11.60
N ALA A 103 9.50 -37.81 -12.43
CA ALA A 103 8.66 -37.54 -13.58
C ALA A 103 7.24 -37.12 -13.17
N ALA A 104 6.68 -37.68 -12.10
CA ALA A 104 5.40 -37.26 -11.55
C ALA A 104 5.47 -35.82 -11.04
N GLU A 105 6.50 -35.44 -10.29
CA GLU A 105 6.73 -34.10 -9.80
C GLU A 105 6.86 -33.07 -10.96
N ARG A 106 7.66 -33.41 -11.98
CA ARG A 106 7.82 -32.54 -13.16
C ARG A 106 6.57 -32.46 -14.00
N SER A 107 5.78 -33.54 -14.12
CA SER A 107 4.48 -33.53 -14.76
C SER A 107 3.49 -32.60 -14.06
N LEU A 108 3.51 -32.54 -12.73
CA LEU A 108 2.69 -31.62 -11.95
C LEU A 108 3.06 -30.16 -12.22
N ARG A 109 4.36 -29.83 -12.20
CA ARG A 109 4.83 -28.46 -12.47
C ARG A 109 4.50 -28.02 -13.91
N ALA A 110 4.69 -28.92 -14.88
CA ALA A 110 4.34 -28.68 -16.28
C ALA A 110 2.83 -28.78 -16.56
N LYS A 111 1.98 -28.93 -15.53
CA LYS A 111 0.53 -29.06 -15.62
C LYS A 111 0.05 -30.24 -16.49
N LYS A 112 0.87 -31.29 -16.63
CA LYS A 112 0.54 -32.53 -17.35
C LYS A 112 -0.19 -33.50 -16.41
N TYR A 113 -1.35 -33.09 -15.89
CA TYR A 113 -2.05 -33.79 -14.81
C TYR A 113 -2.42 -35.24 -15.13
N SER A 114 -2.85 -35.53 -16.35
CA SER A 114 -3.13 -36.91 -16.77
C SER A 114 -1.89 -37.82 -16.68
N ARG A 115 -0.73 -37.28 -17.06
CA ARG A 115 0.52 -38.01 -16.98
C ARG A 115 0.99 -38.18 -15.53
N ALA A 116 0.88 -37.15 -14.72
CA ALA A 116 1.17 -37.20 -13.30
C ALA A 116 0.33 -38.29 -12.59
N LYS A 117 -0.98 -38.36 -12.86
CA LYS A 117 -1.87 -39.42 -12.34
C LYS A 117 -1.38 -40.83 -12.72
N GLN A 118 -1.04 -41.07 -14.00
CA GLN A 118 -0.54 -42.36 -14.45
C GLN A 118 0.73 -42.80 -13.70
N LEU A 119 1.68 -41.89 -13.52
CA LEU A 119 2.94 -42.14 -12.82
C LEU A 119 2.72 -42.39 -11.33
N LEU A 120 1.91 -41.57 -10.67
CA LEU A 120 1.54 -41.72 -9.27
C LEU A 120 0.75 -43.01 -9.03
N GLN A 121 -0.17 -43.39 -9.95
CA GLN A 121 -0.93 -44.64 -9.85
C GLN A 121 -0.01 -45.84 -9.82
N ARG A 122 1.07 -45.85 -10.61
CA ARG A 122 2.09 -46.91 -10.57
C ARG A 122 2.83 -46.90 -9.24
N LEU A 123 3.25 -45.72 -8.77
CA LEU A 123 3.96 -45.56 -7.49
C LEU A 123 3.15 -46.05 -6.30
N VAL A 124 1.83 -45.78 -6.25
CA VAL A 124 0.95 -46.26 -5.16
C VAL A 124 0.61 -47.74 -5.29
N THR A 125 0.67 -48.33 -6.49
CA THR A 125 0.45 -49.76 -6.69
C THR A 125 1.56 -50.60 -6.10
N ASP A 126 2.80 -50.19 -6.29
CA ASP A 126 3.98 -50.96 -5.91
C ASP A 126 4.67 -50.46 -4.63
N GLY A 127 4.35 -49.20 -4.21
CA GLY A 127 4.99 -48.52 -3.08
C GLY A 127 4.09 -48.29 -1.88
N GLN A 128 4.75 -47.86 -0.80
CA GLN A 128 4.11 -47.54 0.49
C GLN A 128 4.44 -46.12 0.97
N ASP A 129 4.85 -45.22 0.06
CA ASP A 129 5.12 -43.82 0.40
C ASP A 129 3.80 -43.02 0.54
N PRO A 130 3.48 -42.51 1.73
CA PRO A 130 2.25 -41.74 1.97
C PRO A 130 2.09 -40.52 1.05
N ASP A 131 3.22 -39.90 0.66
CA ASP A 131 3.20 -38.72 -0.20
C ASP A 131 2.67 -39.02 -1.62
N HIS A 132 2.92 -40.21 -2.14
CA HIS A 132 2.37 -40.59 -3.43
C HIS A 132 0.86 -40.73 -3.42
N PHE A 133 0.30 -41.32 -2.36
CA PHE A 133 -1.15 -41.41 -2.17
C PHE A 133 -1.77 -40.01 -2.01
N ARG A 134 -1.13 -39.16 -1.19
CA ARG A 134 -1.56 -37.76 -0.99
C ARG A 134 -1.63 -37.00 -2.30
N LEU A 135 -0.56 -37.01 -3.10
CA LEU A 135 -0.47 -36.31 -4.37
C LEU A 135 -1.51 -36.82 -5.38
N LEU A 136 -1.70 -38.15 -5.44
CA LEU A 136 -2.68 -38.75 -6.35
C LEU A 136 -4.12 -38.37 -5.95
N ALA A 137 -4.43 -38.40 -4.66
CA ALA A 137 -5.74 -37.99 -4.14
C ALA A 137 -6.02 -36.51 -4.44
N ILE A 138 -5.04 -35.61 -4.19
CA ILE A 138 -5.14 -34.18 -4.52
C ILE A 138 -5.40 -33.97 -6.01
N LEU A 139 -4.71 -34.71 -6.88
CA LEU A 139 -4.94 -34.60 -8.34
C LEU A 139 -6.34 -35.03 -8.75
N HIS A 140 -6.88 -36.07 -8.13
CA HIS A 140 -8.25 -36.47 -8.39
C HIS A 140 -9.24 -35.43 -7.87
N MET A 141 -9.00 -34.82 -6.70
CA MET A 141 -9.81 -33.69 -6.20
C MET A 141 -9.78 -32.49 -7.16
N MET A 142 -8.61 -32.06 -7.58
CA MET A 142 -8.44 -30.96 -8.53
C MET A 142 -9.19 -31.18 -9.86
N THR A 143 -9.35 -32.42 -10.27
CA THR A 143 -10.10 -32.78 -11.49
C THR A 143 -11.54 -33.18 -11.23
N LYS A 144 -12.04 -32.94 -9.98
CA LYS A 144 -13.41 -33.27 -9.55
C LYS A 144 -13.77 -34.75 -9.67
N GLU A 145 -12.78 -35.63 -9.57
CA GLU A 145 -12.95 -37.09 -9.57
C GLU A 145 -12.97 -37.62 -8.12
N ASN A 146 -13.92 -37.14 -7.31
CA ASN A 146 -13.97 -37.36 -5.86
C ASN A 146 -14.03 -38.86 -5.48
N ASP A 147 -14.75 -39.68 -6.24
CA ASP A 147 -14.81 -41.13 -5.96
C ASP A 147 -13.44 -41.81 -6.14
N LYS A 148 -12.67 -41.38 -7.13
CA LYS A 148 -11.30 -41.90 -7.33
C LYS A 148 -10.35 -41.40 -6.24
N ALA A 149 -10.51 -40.16 -5.79
CA ALA A 149 -9.73 -39.65 -4.67
C ALA A 149 -10.00 -40.47 -3.40
N ILE A 150 -11.25 -40.77 -3.09
CA ILE A 150 -11.64 -41.64 -1.95
C ILE A 150 -11.03 -43.05 -2.12
N ALA A 151 -11.13 -43.67 -3.29
CA ALA A 151 -10.56 -44.99 -3.54
C ALA A 151 -9.03 -45.01 -3.32
N VAL A 152 -8.32 -43.96 -3.68
CA VAL A 152 -6.88 -43.81 -3.39
C VAL A 152 -6.63 -43.74 -1.87
N LEU A 153 -7.44 -42.99 -1.14
CA LEU A 153 -7.31 -42.90 0.33
C LEU A 153 -7.64 -44.20 1.03
N ASP A 154 -8.64 -44.94 0.54
CA ASP A 154 -8.98 -46.28 1.04
C ASP A 154 -7.83 -47.28 0.78
N SER A 155 -7.22 -47.22 -0.39
CA SER A 155 -6.02 -48.01 -0.71
C SER A 155 -4.84 -47.63 0.18
N ALA A 156 -4.67 -46.34 0.49
CA ALA A 156 -3.63 -45.89 1.41
C ALA A 156 -3.88 -46.46 2.83
N GLU A 157 -5.09 -46.43 3.34
CA GLU A 157 -5.43 -46.97 4.66
C GLU A 157 -5.21 -48.47 4.76
N LEU A 158 -5.53 -49.24 3.69
CA LEU A 158 -5.25 -50.67 3.62
C LEU A 158 -3.77 -50.98 3.65
N LYS A 159 -2.92 -50.18 3.03
CA LYS A 159 -1.46 -50.45 2.90
C LYS A 159 -0.63 -49.87 4.03
N LEU A 160 -1.02 -48.71 4.56
CA LEU A 160 -0.23 -47.93 5.50
C LEU A 160 -0.82 -47.90 6.91
N GLY A 161 -2.05 -48.40 7.06
CA GLY A 161 -2.83 -48.23 8.25
C GLY A 161 -3.54 -46.88 8.28
N LYS A 162 -4.27 -46.63 9.37
CA LYS A 162 -5.05 -45.39 9.57
C LYS A 162 -4.08 -44.21 9.80
N ILE A 163 -4.16 -43.22 8.94
CA ILE A 163 -3.39 -41.97 9.03
C ILE A 163 -4.36 -40.80 9.09
N ASP A 164 -4.32 -40.02 10.16
CA ASP A 164 -5.27 -38.93 10.44
C ASP A 164 -5.33 -37.90 9.31
N PHE A 165 -4.20 -37.63 8.67
CA PHE A 165 -4.16 -36.74 7.52
C PHE A 165 -5.07 -37.22 6.37
N PHE A 166 -5.09 -38.52 6.06
CA PHE A 166 -5.95 -39.08 5.01
C PHE A 166 -7.42 -39.06 5.43
N SER A 167 -7.71 -39.28 6.71
CA SER A 167 -9.06 -39.14 7.25
C SER A 167 -9.60 -37.71 7.09
N ARG A 168 -8.78 -36.69 7.38
CA ARG A 168 -9.13 -35.28 7.16
C ARG A 168 -9.34 -34.94 5.67
N MET A 169 -8.48 -35.46 4.78
CA MET A 169 -8.70 -35.30 3.33
C MET A 169 -10.02 -35.92 2.89
N ARG A 170 -10.36 -37.09 3.36
CA ARG A 170 -11.63 -37.77 3.07
C ARG A 170 -12.83 -36.95 3.53
N GLN A 171 -12.77 -36.35 4.71
CA GLN A 171 -13.79 -35.43 5.23
C GLN A 171 -13.98 -34.23 4.29
N GLN A 172 -12.89 -33.60 3.86
CA GLN A 172 -12.96 -32.48 2.90
C GLN A 172 -13.63 -32.91 1.58
N ILE A 173 -13.25 -34.06 1.02
CA ILE A 173 -13.86 -34.59 -0.20
C ILE A 173 -15.36 -34.81 -0.02
N TYR A 174 -15.80 -35.37 1.12
CA TYR A 174 -17.22 -35.56 1.41
C TYR A 174 -17.97 -34.23 1.52
N LEU A 175 -17.36 -33.22 2.15
CA LEU A 175 -17.95 -31.88 2.24
C LEU A 175 -18.08 -31.21 0.87
N GLU A 176 -17.06 -31.27 0.03
CA GLU A 176 -17.09 -30.75 -1.35
C GLU A 176 -18.11 -31.48 -2.23
N ALA A 177 -18.34 -32.76 -1.96
CA ALA A 177 -19.36 -33.57 -2.65
C ALA A 177 -20.77 -33.38 -2.08
N GLY A 178 -20.96 -32.53 -1.05
CA GLY A 178 -22.25 -32.34 -0.38
C GLY A 178 -22.69 -33.53 0.48
N ALA A 179 -21.78 -34.47 0.79
CA ALA A 179 -22.07 -35.67 1.59
C ALA A 179 -21.76 -35.42 3.07
N GLY A 180 -22.42 -34.43 3.68
CA GLY A 180 -22.15 -33.98 5.06
C GLY A 180 -22.25 -35.10 6.10
N ASP A 181 -23.21 -36.03 5.97
CA ASP A 181 -23.35 -37.16 6.90
C ASP A 181 -22.11 -38.08 6.90
N LYS A 182 -21.53 -38.33 5.71
CA LYS A 182 -20.29 -39.13 5.60
C LYS A 182 -19.09 -38.42 6.20
N ALA A 183 -19.00 -37.09 5.96
CA ALA A 183 -17.96 -36.27 6.57
C ALA A 183 -18.06 -36.28 8.08
N LEU A 184 -19.28 -36.12 8.63
CA LEU A 184 -19.53 -36.13 10.06
C LEU A 184 -19.19 -37.50 10.69
N LYS A 185 -19.64 -38.59 10.09
CA LYS A 185 -19.29 -39.94 10.57
C LYS A 185 -17.78 -40.13 10.66
N SER A 186 -17.04 -39.76 9.58
CA SER A 186 -15.59 -39.88 9.56
C SER A 186 -14.90 -38.99 10.60
N ALA A 187 -15.43 -37.78 10.85
CA ALA A 187 -14.87 -36.86 11.84
C ALA A 187 -15.10 -37.34 13.27
N VAL A 188 -16.29 -37.92 13.56
CA VAL A 188 -16.60 -38.51 14.86
C VAL A 188 -15.71 -39.72 15.13
N GLU A 189 -15.56 -40.64 14.17
CA GLU A 189 -14.66 -41.81 14.28
C GLU A 189 -13.21 -41.38 14.55
N LEU A 190 -12.76 -40.25 13.97
CA LEU A 190 -11.43 -39.72 14.22
C LEU A 190 -11.29 -39.17 15.65
N VAL A 191 -12.27 -38.46 16.15
CA VAL A 191 -12.28 -37.98 17.54
C VAL A 191 -12.40 -39.13 18.53
N GLU A 192 -13.21 -40.15 18.26
CA GLU A 192 -13.31 -41.35 19.12
C GLU A 192 -11.97 -42.08 19.23
N SER A 193 -11.17 -42.11 18.15
CA SER A 193 -9.86 -42.75 18.16
C SER A 193 -8.82 -42.00 19.00
N ALA A 194 -8.91 -40.65 19.04
CA ALA A 194 -8.03 -39.79 19.82
C ALA A 194 -8.76 -38.51 20.29
N PRO A 195 -9.54 -38.65 21.39
CA PRO A 195 -10.42 -37.57 21.84
C PRO A 195 -9.72 -36.28 22.31
N TYR A 196 -8.46 -36.40 22.72
CA TYR A 196 -7.66 -35.32 23.25
C TYR A 196 -6.68 -34.71 22.22
N ASP A 197 -6.76 -35.14 20.95
CA ASP A 197 -6.02 -34.49 19.88
C ASP A 197 -6.77 -33.23 19.43
N PRO A 198 -6.18 -32.01 19.60
CA PRO A 198 -6.83 -30.77 19.20
C PRO A 198 -7.08 -30.69 17.69
N ASN A 199 -6.29 -31.36 16.85
CA ASN A 199 -6.49 -31.37 15.41
C ASN A 199 -7.70 -32.23 14.99
N ASN A 200 -8.01 -33.29 15.73
CA ASN A 200 -9.19 -34.12 15.48
C ASN A 200 -10.45 -33.38 15.88
N GLN A 201 -10.41 -32.68 17.03
CA GLN A 201 -11.50 -31.79 17.44
C GLN A 201 -11.71 -30.65 16.43
N LEU A 202 -10.62 -30.05 15.92
CA LEU A 202 -10.67 -29.04 14.86
C LEU A 202 -11.36 -29.59 13.60
N ALA A 203 -10.97 -30.77 13.13
CA ALA A 203 -11.58 -31.40 11.96
C ALA A 203 -13.09 -31.65 12.15
N LEU A 204 -13.50 -32.05 13.33
CA LEU A 204 -14.92 -32.20 13.66
C LEU A 204 -15.66 -30.86 13.71
N ALA A 205 -15.03 -29.82 14.26
CA ALA A 205 -15.58 -28.46 14.30
C ALA A 205 -15.80 -27.90 12.89
N ASP A 206 -14.82 -28.09 11.97
CA ASP A 206 -14.93 -27.69 10.58
C ASP A 206 -16.10 -28.40 9.85
N VAL A 207 -16.30 -29.69 10.14
CA VAL A 207 -17.44 -30.42 9.58
C VAL A 207 -18.77 -29.90 10.14
N TYR A 208 -18.90 -29.66 11.45
CA TYR A 208 -20.10 -29.04 12.01
C TYR A 208 -20.37 -27.66 11.42
N ALA A 209 -19.35 -26.83 11.26
CA ALA A 209 -19.47 -25.52 10.62
C ALA A 209 -19.97 -25.61 9.16
N ALA A 210 -19.45 -26.58 8.40
CA ALA A 210 -19.81 -26.80 6.99
C ALA A 210 -21.25 -27.31 6.82
N ILE A 211 -21.75 -28.16 7.73
CA ILE A 211 -23.13 -28.67 7.67
C ILE A 211 -24.14 -27.73 8.34
N GLY A 212 -23.70 -26.56 8.86
CA GLY A 212 -24.56 -25.56 9.49
C GLY A 212 -24.98 -25.87 10.94
N ALA A 213 -24.32 -26.80 11.60
CA ALA A 213 -24.54 -27.13 13.03
C ALA A 213 -23.77 -26.17 13.95
N ASP A 214 -24.09 -24.88 13.86
CA ASP A 214 -23.29 -23.77 14.41
C ASP A 214 -23.00 -23.89 15.91
N SER A 215 -23.96 -24.32 16.71
CA SER A 215 -23.77 -24.49 18.17
C SER A 215 -22.76 -25.60 18.49
N LEU A 216 -22.80 -26.70 17.72
CA LEU A 216 -21.83 -27.79 17.85
C LEU A 216 -20.44 -27.39 17.35
N ALA A 217 -20.38 -26.66 16.23
CA ALA A 217 -19.13 -26.12 15.72
C ALA A 217 -18.47 -25.23 16.78
N ASP A 218 -19.19 -24.28 17.34
CA ASP A 218 -18.71 -23.35 18.36
C ASP A 218 -18.17 -24.09 19.59
N ALA A 219 -18.93 -25.05 20.12
CA ALA A 219 -18.51 -25.87 21.27
C ALA A 219 -17.24 -26.69 20.96
N THR A 220 -17.16 -27.25 19.73
CA THR A 220 -16.04 -28.11 19.34
C THR A 220 -14.77 -27.31 19.03
N PHE A 221 -14.88 -26.13 18.40
CA PHE A 221 -13.73 -25.19 18.27
C PHE A 221 -13.19 -24.81 19.64
N ASN A 222 -14.07 -24.47 20.59
CA ASN A 222 -13.64 -24.15 21.95
C ASN A 222 -12.97 -25.34 22.65
N THR A 223 -13.42 -26.57 22.39
CA THR A 223 -12.76 -27.77 22.90
C THR A 223 -11.37 -27.95 22.30
N ALA A 224 -11.19 -27.80 20.98
CA ALA A 224 -9.90 -27.87 20.32
C ALA A 224 -8.92 -26.84 20.90
N ILE A 225 -9.37 -25.60 21.08
CA ILE A 225 -8.59 -24.50 21.65
C ILE A 225 -8.26 -24.77 23.14
N ALA A 226 -9.20 -25.35 23.91
CA ALA A 226 -8.95 -25.65 25.31
C ALA A 226 -7.88 -26.74 25.50
N LEU A 227 -7.84 -27.72 24.60
CA LEU A 227 -6.81 -28.77 24.56
C LEU A 227 -5.42 -28.22 24.26
N ASP A 228 -5.32 -27.29 23.33
CA ASP A 228 -4.06 -26.60 23.02
C ASP A 228 -4.31 -25.14 22.61
N LYS A 229 -4.11 -24.23 23.55
CA LYS A 229 -4.25 -22.78 23.33
C LYS A 229 -3.24 -22.19 22.36
N THR A 230 -2.15 -22.92 22.05
CA THR A 230 -1.11 -22.49 21.12
C THR A 230 -1.30 -23.08 19.73
N ASN A 231 -2.34 -23.90 19.52
CA ASN A 231 -2.71 -24.42 18.21
C ASN A 231 -3.26 -23.29 17.32
N ALA A 232 -2.41 -22.78 16.45
CA ALA A 232 -2.75 -21.70 15.53
C ALA A 232 -3.89 -22.10 14.58
N ASP A 233 -3.88 -23.34 14.08
CA ASP A 233 -4.87 -23.82 13.11
C ASP A 233 -6.29 -23.84 13.73
N ALA A 234 -6.42 -24.21 15.00
CA ALA A 234 -7.69 -24.17 15.72
C ALA A 234 -8.23 -22.73 15.85
N TRP A 235 -7.36 -21.78 16.18
CA TRP A 235 -7.75 -20.37 16.23
C TRP A 235 -8.08 -19.80 14.85
N TYR A 236 -7.34 -20.15 13.79
CA TYR A 236 -7.64 -19.74 12.41
C TYR A 236 -8.98 -20.30 11.93
N GLY A 237 -9.23 -21.59 12.16
CA GLY A 237 -10.51 -22.24 11.83
C GLY A 237 -11.68 -21.55 12.55
N TYR A 238 -11.54 -21.33 13.86
CA TYR A 238 -12.55 -20.64 14.65
C TYR A 238 -12.80 -19.20 14.16
N ALA A 239 -11.76 -18.42 13.91
CA ALA A 239 -11.91 -17.08 13.39
C ALA A 239 -12.59 -17.04 12.00
N SER A 240 -12.28 -18.01 11.13
CA SER A 240 -12.91 -18.15 9.81
C SER A 240 -14.41 -18.52 9.95
N PHE A 241 -14.74 -19.45 10.84
CA PHE A 241 -16.12 -19.79 11.18
C PHE A 241 -16.89 -18.55 11.66
N LEU A 242 -16.34 -17.79 12.60
CA LEU A 242 -16.96 -16.59 13.16
C LEU A 242 -17.15 -15.50 12.09
N ASP A 243 -16.18 -15.30 11.19
CA ASP A 243 -16.31 -14.37 10.07
C ASP A 243 -17.44 -14.77 9.13
N SER A 244 -17.54 -16.06 8.78
CA SER A 244 -18.61 -16.60 7.93
C SER A 244 -20.01 -16.37 8.51
N ARG A 245 -20.12 -16.31 9.83
CA ARG A 245 -21.35 -16.05 10.59
C ARG A 245 -21.52 -14.58 10.99
N LYS A 246 -20.60 -13.69 10.54
CA LYS A 246 -20.57 -12.25 10.85
C LYS A 246 -20.48 -11.93 12.36
N ARG A 247 -19.95 -12.87 13.15
CA ARG A 247 -19.69 -12.72 14.58
C ARG A 247 -18.36 -11.97 14.80
N TYR A 248 -18.30 -10.74 14.33
CA TYR A 248 -17.04 -9.98 14.21
C TYR A 248 -16.35 -9.69 15.54
N THR A 249 -17.11 -9.47 16.61
CA THR A 249 -16.52 -9.24 17.94
C THR A 249 -15.69 -10.45 18.40
N GLU A 250 -16.24 -11.63 18.28
CA GLU A 250 -15.59 -12.87 18.69
C GLU A 250 -14.43 -13.23 17.73
N MET A 251 -14.62 -12.99 16.43
CA MET A 251 -13.55 -13.13 15.44
C MET A 251 -12.34 -12.26 15.78
N LEU A 252 -12.54 -11.00 16.16
CA LEU A 252 -11.45 -10.10 16.54
C LEU A 252 -10.76 -10.56 17.83
N LEU A 253 -11.49 -11.13 18.78
CA LEU A 253 -10.89 -11.74 19.96
C LEU A 253 -10.06 -12.98 19.62
N ALA A 254 -10.52 -13.80 18.67
CA ALA A 254 -9.73 -14.93 18.15
C ALA A 254 -8.43 -14.44 17.48
N TRP A 255 -8.50 -13.41 16.62
CA TRP A 255 -7.31 -12.79 16.02
C TRP A 255 -6.33 -12.25 17.06
N ARG A 256 -6.83 -11.65 18.14
CA ARG A 256 -5.99 -11.19 19.24
C ARG A 256 -5.19 -12.35 19.86
N ASN A 257 -5.80 -13.50 20.06
CA ASN A 257 -5.10 -14.68 20.59
C ASN A 257 -4.04 -15.20 19.61
N ILE A 258 -4.31 -15.21 18.30
CA ILE A 258 -3.35 -15.62 17.27
C ILE A 258 -2.09 -14.73 17.27
N ILE A 259 -2.23 -13.43 17.49
CA ILE A 259 -1.08 -12.52 17.60
C ILE A 259 -0.12 -12.94 18.71
N GLU A 260 -0.64 -13.50 19.82
CA GLU A 260 0.17 -13.95 20.95
C GLU A 260 0.93 -15.26 20.69
N ILE A 261 0.52 -16.07 19.73
CA ILE A 261 1.12 -17.39 19.48
C ILE A 261 2.52 -17.24 18.85
N PRO A 262 3.60 -17.71 19.51
CA PRO A 262 4.96 -17.53 19.01
C PRO A 262 5.25 -18.29 17.71
N SER A 263 4.62 -19.44 17.49
CA SER A 263 4.79 -20.27 16.30
C SER A 263 4.19 -19.66 15.03
N VAL A 264 3.26 -18.70 15.16
CA VAL A 264 2.68 -17.99 14.01
C VAL A 264 3.69 -17.04 13.42
N PRO A 265 4.04 -17.17 12.12
CA PRO A 265 4.99 -16.29 11.46
C PRO A 265 4.55 -14.83 11.50
N LEU A 266 5.52 -13.91 11.68
CA LEU A 266 5.23 -12.46 11.71
C LEU A 266 4.49 -11.98 10.45
N ALA A 267 4.85 -12.50 9.28
CA ALA A 267 4.15 -12.17 8.03
C ALA A 267 2.65 -12.48 8.09
N SER A 268 2.26 -13.61 8.70
CA SER A 268 0.85 -13.98 8.89
C SER A 268 0.15 -13.04 9.88
N LYS A 269 0.82 -12.65 10.96
CA LYS A 269 0.29 -11.68 11.94
C LYS A 269 0.05 -10.32 11.30
N ILE A 270 0.99 -9.86 10.46
CA ILE A 270 0.84 -8.61 9.69
C ILE A 270 -0.34 -8.72 8.74
N SER A 271 -0.48 -9.84 8.00
CA SER A 271 -1.59 -10.05 7.06
C SER A 271 -2.96 -10.01 7.75
N ILE A 272 -3.07 -10.53 8.98
CA ILE A 272 -4.30 -10.41 9.79
C ILE A 272 -4.63 -8.93 10.01
N VAL A 273 -3.67 -8.15 10.50
CA VAL A 273 -3.89 -6.73 10.78
C VAL A 273 -4.23 -5.96 9.51
N GLU A 274 -3.53 -6.21 8.40
CA GLU A 274 -3.83 -5.61 7.10
C GLU A 274 -5.27 -5.95 6.64
N SER A 275 -5.73 -7.18 6.82
CA SER A 275 -7.07 -7.61 6.43
C SER A 275 -8.19 -6.90 7.19
N ILE A 276 -8.01 -6.65 8.49
CA ILE A 276 -8.99 -5.96 9.34
C ILE A 276 -8.93 -4.43 9.22
N THR A 277 -7.78 -3.86 8.81
CA THR A 277 -7.59 -2.41 8.64
C THR A 277 -7.90 -1.92 7.24
N SER A 278 -7.78 -2.77 6.22
CA SER A 278 -8.04 -2.41 4.81
C SER A 278 -9.49 -1.99 4.53
N LYS A 279 -10.44 -2.54 5.28
CA LYS A 279 -11.87 -2.23 5.17
C LYS A 279 -12.21 -1.06 6.08
N ARG A 280 -12.16 0.18 5.58
CA ARG A 280 -12.29 1.42 6.35
C ARG A 280 -13.50 1.45 7.29
N ASP A 281 -14.68 1.06 6.81
CA ASP A 281 -15.90 1.09 7.62
C ASP A 281 -15.88 0.02 8.72
N PHE A 282 -15.35 -1.16 8.41
CA PHE A 282 -15.18 -2.23 9.39
C PHE A 282 -14.20 -1.80 10.49
N TYR A 283 -13.06 -1.25 10.11
CA TYR A 283 -12.05 -0.71 11.02
C TYR A 283 -12.65 0.35 11.96
N ARG A 284 -13.38 1.33 11.43
CA ARG A 284 -14.01 2.39 12.23
C ARG A 284 -15.06 1.85 13.22
N LYS A 285 -15.91 0.92 12.78
CA LYS A 285 -16.95 0.31 13.63
C LYS A 285 -16.37 -0.52 14.78
N ASN A 286 -15.25 -1.18 14.53
CA ASN A 286 -14.65 -2.13 15.47
C ASN A 286 -13.35 -1.60 16.10
N PHE A 287 -13.12 -0.28 16.03
CA PHE A 287 -11.86 0.35 16.42
C PHE A 287 -11.38 -0.09 17.81
N LEU A 288 -12.24 -0.07 18.81
CA LEU A 288 -11.91 -0.45 20.19
C LEU A 288 -11.45 -1.91 20.37
N LEU A 289 -11.89 -2.80 19.48
CA LEU A 289 -11.46 -4.20 19.48
C LEU A 289 -10.20 -4.42 18.66
N ILE A 290 -9.98 -3.61 17.63
CA ILE A 290 -8.81 -3.70 16.73
C ILE A 290 -7.58 -3.02 17.34
N GLU A 291 -7.74 -1.91 18.06
CA GLU A 291 -6.64 -1.17 18.70
C GLU A 291 -5.74 -2.07 19.58
N PRO A 292 -6.27 -2.93 20.48
CA PRO A 292 -5.44 -3.84 21.27
C PRO A 292 -4.64 -4.84 20.42
N ILE A 293 -5.20 -5.29 19.29
CA ILE A 293 -4.53 -6.24 18.37
C ILE A 293 -3.28 -5.59 17.76
N ILE A 294 -3.44 -4.38 17.20
CA ILE A 294 -2.34 -3.65 16.55
C ILE A 294 -1.29 -3.22 17.58
N THR A 295 -1.74 -2.70 18.72
CA THR A 295 -0.85 -2.28 19.81
C THR A 295 -0.03 -3.47 20.31
N ARG A 296 -0.66 -4.63 20.46
CA ARG A 296 0.03 -5.83 20.91
C ARG A 296 1.03 -6.36 19.89
N LEU A 297 0.69 -6.33 18.60
CA LEU A 297 1.62 -6.69 17.53
C LEU A 297 2.88 -5.80 17.58
N TYR A 298 2.70 -4.48 17.78
CA TYR A 298 3.82 -3.56 17.93
C TYR A 298 4.67 -3.85 19.18
N GLN A 299 4.04 -4.15 20.32
CA GLN A 299 4.76 -4.50 21.55
C GLN A 299 5.62 -5.76 21.42
N LEU A 300 5.13 -6.75 20.66
CA LEU A 300 5.86 -8.00 20.40
C LEU A 300 6.99 -7.83 19.37
N HIS A 301 6.84 -6.91 18.42
CA HIS A 301 7.78 -6.71 17.31
C HIS A 301 8.14 -5.23 17.10
N PRO A 302 8.67 -4.51 18.12
CA PRO A 302 8.86 -3.06 18.06
C PRO A 302 9.99 -2.60 17.12
N GLN A 303 10.76 -3.53 16.56
CA GLN A 303 11.85 -3.24 15.61
C GLN A 303 11.49 -3.58 14.16
N ASP A 304 10.38 -4.26 13.92
CA ASP A 304 9.98 -4.60 12.56
C ASP A 304 9.39 -3.40 11.84
N VAL A 305 9.93 -3.12 10.66
CA VAL A 305 9.59 -1.93 9.86
C VAL A 305 8.12 -1.90 9.47
N LYS A 306 7.56 -3.04 9.02
CA LYS A 306 6.16 -3.11 8.60
C LYS A 306 5.20 -2.96 9.78
N VAL A 307 5.56 -3.55 10.92
CA VAL A 307 4.78 -3.42 12.17
C VAL A 307 4.76 -1.97 12.64
N ILE A 308 5.92 -1.29 12.64
CA ILE A 308 6.01 0.12 12.99
C ILE A 308 5.16 0.98 12.04
N ASP A 309 5.25 0.75 10.72
CA ASP A 309 4.45 1.49 9.73
C ASP A 309 2.94 1.30 9.97
N THR A 310 2.51 0.06 10.21
CA THR A 310 1.13 -0.25 10.52
C THR A 310 0.66 0.45 11.80
N TYR A 311 1.51 0.45 12.83
CA TYR A 311 1.21 1.11 14.10
C TYR A 311 1.15 2.63 13.99
N ILE A 312 2.06 3.26 13.21
CA ILE A 312 2.01 4.69 12.92
C ILE A 312 0.69 5.07 12.23
N VAL A 313 0.29 4.32 11.19
CA VAL A 313 -0.99 4.56 10.49
C VAL A 313 -2.17 4.43 11.47
N HIS A 314 -2.14 3.43 12.35
CA HIS A 314 -3.15 3.25 13.39
C HIS A 314 -3.19 4.44 14.37
N LEU A 315 -2.04 4.90 14.85
CA LEU A 315 -1.96 6.04 15.76
C LEU A 315 -2.53 7.32 15.14
N ILE A 316 -2.27 7.56 13.84
CA ILE A 316 -2.84 8.69 13.11
C ILE A 316 -4.37 8.55 13.02
N ALA A 317 -4.86 7.36 12.68
CA ALA A 317 -6.30 7.09 12.62
C ALA A 317 -6.98 7.19 14.00
N ALA A 318 -6.25 6.90 15.07
CA ALA A 318 -6.66 7.04 16.47
C ALA A 318 -6.60 8.49 16.98
N ASN A 319 -6.22 9.44 16.14
CA ASN A 319 -5.92 10.84 16.52
C ASN A 319 -4.79 10.96 17.58
N LYS A 320 -3.92 9.94 17.70
CA LYS A 320 -2.74 9.93 18.57
C LYS A 320 -1.51 10.44 17.82
N ILE A 321 -1.66 11.60 17.19
CA ILE A 321 -0.71 12.16 16.21
C ILE A 321 0.69 12.38 16.82
N GLU A 322 0.74 12.82 18.09
CA GLU A 322 2.00 13.02 18.81
C GLU A 322 2.81 11.71 18.95
N GLN A 323 2.13 10.62 19.27
CA GLN A 323 2.80 9.32 19.42
C GLN A 323 3.32 8.81 18.06
N ALA A 324 2.54 9.01 17.01
CA ALA A 324 2.96 8.69 15.65
C ALA A 324 4.21 9.49 15.25
N LEU A 325 4.24 10.78 15.57
CA LEU A 325 5.35 11.67 15.28
C LEU A 325 6.65 11.25 16.02
N VAL A 326 6.52 10.87 17.29
CA VAL A 326 7.66 10.36 18.08
C VAL A 326 8.27 9.13 17.42
N LEU A 327 7.45 8.17 16.99
CA LEU A 327 7.92 6.96 16.31
C LEU A 327 8.58 7.27 14.97
N LEU A 328 7.98 8.17 14.17
CA LEU A 328 8.57 8.61 12.91
C LEU A 328 9.94 9.26 13.10
N LYS A 329 10.07 10.14 14.10
CA LYS A 329 11.35 10.80 14.43
C LYS A 329 12.39 9.81 14.94
N GLN A 330 12.03 8.89 15.82
CA GLN A 330 12.93 7.82 16.29
C GLN A 330 13.44 6.96 15.13
N ARG A 331 12.59 6.65 14.17
CA ARG A 331 12.95 5.83 13.02
C ARG A 331 14.02 6.47 12.13
N ILE A 332 14.03 7.78 12.01
CA ILE A 332 14.99 8.51 11.16
C ILE A 332 16.24 8.99 11.92
N ALA A 333 16.28 8.88 13.26
CA ALA A 333 17.30 9.51 14.10
C ALA A 333 18.75 9.09 13.77
N ASN A 334 18.96 7.82 13.36
CA ASN A 334 20.30 7.24 13.18
C ASN A 334 20.57 6.79 11.74
N ARG A 335 19.80 7.25 10.77
CA ARG A 335 19.96 6.89 9.36
C ARG A 335 19.52 8.02 8.44
N ARG A 336 19.87 7.91 7.18
CA ARG A 336 19.32 8.80 6.15
C ARG A 336 17.82 8.54 5.99
N PRO A 337 16.93 9.50 6.24
CA PRO A 337 15.50 9.34 6.05
C PRO A 337 15.14 9.24 4.56
N THR A 338 14.06 8.55 4.25
CA THR A 338 13.47 8.55 2.92
C THR A 338 12.64 9.83 2.68
N GLU A 339 12.32 10.12 1.42
CA GLU A 339 11.44 11.23 1.04
C GLU A 339 10.07 11.12 1.73
N ASP A 340 9.47 9.93 1.71
CA ASP A 340 8.16 9.66 2.31
C ASP A 340 8.15 9.89 3.83
N GLU A 341 9.19 9.45 4.52
CA GLU A 341 9.30 9.64 5.98
C GLU A 341 9.41 11.11 6.37
N LEU A 342 10.23 11.88 5.65
CA LEU A 342 10.31 13.33 5.86
C LEU A 342 8.99 14.00 5.51
N GLY A 343 8.35 13.58 4.41
CA GLY A 343 7.05 14.09 3.99
C GLY A 343 5.99 13.92 5.07
N ARG A 344 5.90 12.74 5.69
CA ARG A 344 4.95 12.48 6.79
C ARG A 344 5.24 13.29 8.04
N ILE A 345 6.51 13.42 8.44
CA ILE A 345 6.88 14.26 9.59
C ILE A 345 6.51 15.72 9.32
N ILE A 346 6.85 16.23 8.14
CA ILE A 346 6.58 17.59 7.69
C ILE A 346 5.06 17.86 7.68
N GLU A 347 4.25 16.95 7.15
CA GLU A 347 2.80 17.05 7.12
C GLU A 347 2.21 17.14 8.54
N ILE A 348 2.69 16.29 9.44
CA ILE A 348 2.23 16.28 10.83
C ILE A 348 2.65 17.57 11.56
N GLU A 349 3.92 18.00 11.44
CA GLU A 349 4.39 19.23 12.08
C GLU A 349 3.67 20.47 11.56
N HIS A 350 3.38 20.50 10.26
CA HIS A 350 2.58 21.56 9.64
C HIS A 350 1.15 21.57 10.20
N HIS A 351 0.51 20.39 10.31
CA HIS A 351 -0.83 20.27 10.89
C HIS A 351 -0.87 20.71 12.35
N LEU A 352 0.18 20.44 13.11
CA LEU A 352 0.31 20.87 14.51
C LEU A 352 0.71 22.35 14.68
N GLY A 353 0.99 23.06 13.59
CA GLY A 353 1.40 24.46 13.60
C GLY A 353 2.78 24.72 14.23
N ARG A 354 3.66 23.71 14.29
CA ARG A 354 4.98 23.77 14.94
C ARG A 354 6.05 24.27 13.98
N LEU A 355 6.03 25.56 13.70
CA LEU A 355 6.91 26.17 12.68
C LEU A 355 8.41 25.90 12.89
N ASP A 356 8.91 25.92 14.12
CA ASP A 356 10.34 25.69 14.39
C ASP A 356 10.76 24.24 14.08
N SER A 357 9.96 23.27 14.51
CA SER A 357 10.21 21.86 14.22
C SER A 357 10.03 21.58 12.72
N LEU A 358 8.99 22.14 12.10
CA LEU A 358 8.71 22.04 10.67
C LEU A 358 9.92 22.50 9.83
N GLU A 359 10.51 23.65 10.19
CA GLU A 359 11.67 24.20 9.49
C GLU A 359 12.86 23.25 9.49
N VAL A 360 13.16 22.60 10.63
CA VAL A 360 14.27 21.63 10.75
C VAL A 360 14.10 20.49 9.73
N TYR A 361 12.89 19.92 9.63
CA TYR A 361 12.66 18.80 8.72
C TYR A 361 12.56 19.23 7.25
N VAL A 362 12.04 20.42 7.00
CA VAL A 362 12.01 21.00 5.64
C VAL A 362 13.43 21.33 5.15
N ASP A 363 14.31 21.82 6.02
CA ASP A 363 15.71 22.06 5.68
C ASP A 363 16.44 20.75 5.39
N GLN A 364 16.20 19.72 6.17
CA GLN A 364 16.72 18.39 5.91
C GLN A 364 16.20 17.85 4.57
N ALA A 365 14.90 18.00 4.27
CA ALA A 365 14.28 17.54 3.05
C ALA A 365 14.83 18.28 1.81
N THR A 366 14.97 19.59 1.87
CA THR A 366 15.57 20.38 0.75
C THR A 366 17.04 20.03 0.51
N THR A 367 17.77 19.66 1.56
CA THR A 367 19.17 19.22 1.45
C THR A 367 19.30 17.83 0.83
N LEU A 368 18.48 16.87 1.29
CA LEU A 368 18.55 15.47 0.86
C LEU A 368 17.86 15.22 -0.48
N TYR A 369 16.83 16.00 -0.79
CA TYR A 369 15.96 15.85 -1.96
C TYR A 369 15.79 17.19 -2.70
N PRO A 370 16.88 17.83 -3.18
CA PRO A 370 16.85 19.17 -3.75
C PRO A 370 16.00 19.29 -5.02
N THR A 371 15.74 18.19 -5.73
CA THR A 371 14.90 18.17 -6.93
C THR A 371 13.41 18.25 -6.65
N LYS A 372 12.99 18.11 -5.37
CA LYS A 372 11.57 18.11 -4.98
C LYS A 372 11.10 19.53 -4.67
N ALA A 373 10.43 20.13 -5.65
CA ALA A 373 9.96 21.53 -5.58
C ALA A 373 8.99 21.79 -4.40
N ASN A 374 8.22 20.80 -3.97
CA ASN A 374 7.28 20.93 -2.84
C ASN A 374 7.98 21.29 -1.52
N PHE A 375 9.16 20.74 -1.25
CA PHE A 375 9.91 21.08 -0.04
C PHE A 375 10.44 22.52 -0.07
N TRP A 376 10.89 22.98 -1.21
CA TRP A 376 11.30 24.38 -1.40
C TRP A 376 10.13 25.35 -1.25
N ASN A 377 8.96 25.01 -1.77
CA ASN A 377 7.75 25.80 -1.61
C ASN A 377 7.37 25.93 -0.12
N LEU A 378 7.45 24.84 0.62
CA LEU A 378 7.14 24.87 2.05
C LEU A 378 8.18 25.65 2.85
N LYS A 379 9.47 25.53 2.50
CA LYS A 379 10.53 26.36 3.10
C LYS A 379 10.27 27.86 2.87
N ALA A 380 9.92 28.22 1.65
CA ALA A 380 9.56 29.61 1.34
C ALA A 380 8.33 30.06 2.11
N TRP A 381 7.30 29.20 2.25
CA TRP A 381 6.12 29.50 3.03
C TRP A 381 6.44 29.75 4.52
N ILE A 382 7.31 28.94 5.13
CA ILE A 382 7.77 29.17 6.52
C ILE A 382 8.44 30.54 6.65
N GLN A 383 9.32 30.89 5.72
CA GLN A 383 10.00 32.19 5.69
C GLN A 383 9.01 33.35 5.54
N MET A 384 7.98 33.18 4.70
CA MET A 384 6.90 34.14 4.56
C MET A 384 6.11 34.32 5.87
N GLN A 385 5.78 33.24 6.57
CA GLN A 385 5.11 33.31 7.89
C GLN A 385 5.94 34.06 8.94
N ARG A 386 7.27 34.05 8.81
CA ARG A 386 8.19 34.80 9.68
C ARG A 386 8.47 36.22 9.21
N GLY A 387 7.84 36.65 8.10
CA GLY A 387 8.10 37.96 7.50
C GLY A 387 9.46 38.08 6.78
N ASP A 388 10.17 36.96 6.57
CA ASP A 388 11.43 36.96 5.83
C ASP A 388 11.17 36.86 4.31
N SER A 389 10.66 37.93 3.74
CA SER A 389 10.40 38.04 2.30
C SER A 389 11.66 37.87 1.45
N ARG A 390 12.82 38.30 1.94
CA ARG A 390 14.08 38.17 1.19
C ARG A 390 14.58 36.74 1.15
N GLY A 391 14.52 36.04 2.27
CA GLY A 391 14.80 34.61 2.35
C GLY A 391 13.85 33.80 1.47
N ALA A 392 12.53 34.10 1.55
CA ALA A 392 11.52 33.45 0.73
C ALA A 392 11.80 33.59 -0.79
N ILE A 393 12.18 34.79 -1.26
CA ILE A 393 12.56 35.01 -2.66
C ILE A 393 13.78 34.16 -3.05
N ALA A 394 14.81 34.09 -2.20
CA ALA A 394 15.99 33.28 -2.47
C ALA A 394 15.64 31.79 -2.58
N THR A 395 14.80 31.30 -1.68
CA THR A 395 14.29 29.92 -1.65
C THR A 395 13.43 29.60 -2.87
N LEU A 396 12.48 30.46 -3.24
CA LEU A 396 11.65 30.31 -4.44
C LEU A 396 12.48 30.30 -5.73
N ARG A 397 13.56 31.08 -5.80
CA ARG A 397 14.52 31.02 -6.91
C ARG A 397 15.28 29.69 -6.97
N SER A 398 15.56 29.10 -5.83
CA SER A 398 16.13 27.74 -5.79
C SER A 398 15.10 26.71 -6.27
N ALA A 399 13.84 26.82 -5.85
CA ALA A 399 12.76 25.99 -6.34
C ALA A 399 12.59 26.04 -7.87
N LEU A 400 12.73 27.24 -8.47
CA LEU A 400 12.67 27.44 -9.93
C LEU A 400 13.70 26.62 -10.72
N LYS A 401 14.86 26.32 -10.13
CA LYS A 401 15.89 25.48 -10.77
C LYS A 401 15.47 24.03 -10.92
N HIS A 402 14.57 23.58 -10.05
CA HIS A 402 14.12 22.20 -9.94
C HIS A 402 12.70 21.98 -10.45
N ALA A 403 11.95 23.04 -10.71
CA ALA A 403 10.62 22.94 -11.29
C ALA A 403 10.72 22.54 -12.77
N GLU A 404 9.98 21.52 -13.17
CA GLU A 404 10.04 20.99 -14.54
C GLU A 404 8.99 21.64 -15.44
N ASP A 405 7.75 21.77 -14.97
CA ASP A 405 6.65 22.26 -15.79
C ASP A 405 6.45 23.78 -15.71
N SER A 406 5.90 24.36 -16.80
CA SER A 406 5.65 25.80 -16.92
C SER A 406 4.63 26.32 -15.92
N LYS A 407 3.65 25.49 -15.47
CA LYS A 407 2.64 25.90 -14.48
C LYS A 407 3.27 26.05 -13.10
N ALA A 408 4.12 25.09 -12.70
CA ALA A 408 4.86 25.18 -11.44
C ALA A 408 5.78 26.42 -11.44
N LYS A 409 6.55 26.64 -12.52
CA LYS A 409 7.39 27.83 -12.67
C LYS A 409 6.57 29.13 -12.62
N SER A 410 5.40 29.13 -13.25
CA SER A 410 4.49 30.28 -13.20
C SER A 410 4.04 30.59 -11.77
N SER A 411 3.65 29.58 -10.99
CA SER A 411 3.25 29.75 -9.60
C SER A 411 4.39 30.28 -8.73
N LEU A 412 5.61 29.74 -8.90
CA LEU A 412 6.79 30.21 -8.19
C LEU A 412 7.12 31.68 -8.51
N TRP A 413 7.04 32.09 -9.78
CA TRP A 413 7.24 33.50 -10.16
C TRP A 413 6.13 34.39 -9.61
N GLY A 414 4.90 33.89 -9.51
CA GLY A 414 3.79 34.59 -8.84
C GLY A 414 4.12 34.88 -7.39
N SER A 415 4.51 33.85 -6.63
CA SER A 415 4.90 34.00 -5.21
C SER A 415 6.11 34.94 -5.04
N ILE A 416 7.09 34.92 -5.96
CA ILE A 416 8.20 35.90 -5.96
C ILE A 416 7.65 37.32 -6.16
N GLY A 417 6.66 37.50 -7.02
CA GLY A 417 5.98 38.77 -7.26
C GLY A 417 5.28 39.30 -6.00
N ASP A 418 4.58 38.42 -5.28
CA ASP A 418 3.93 38.75 -4.01
C ASP A 418 4.97 39.21 -2.96
N GLN A 419 6.08 38.46 -2.81
CA GLN A 419 7.12 38.82 -1.85
C GLN A 419 7.84 40.14 -2.20
N TYR A 420 8.06 40.45 -3.49
CA TYR A 420 8.59 41.77 -3.86
C TYR A 420 7.58 42.90 -3.58
N HIS A 421 6.28 42.62 -3.67
CA HIS A 421 5.25 43.57 -3.28
C HIS A 421 5.34 43.88 -1.77
N GLU A 422 5.45 42.85 -0.92
CA GLU A 422 5.63 43.01 0.54
C GLU A 422 6.86 43.85 0.90
N LEU A 423 7.92 43.73 0.13
CA LEU A 423 9.15 44.55 0.29
C LEU A 423 8.99 45.98 -0.26
N GLY A 424 7.86 46.36 -0.85
CA GLY A 424 7.67 47.64 -1.53
C GLY A 424 8.43 47.76 -2.85
N GLU A 425 9.06 46.68 -3.35
CA GLU A 425 9.87 46.66 -4.57
C GLU A 425 8.97 46.47 -5.81
N GLN A 426 8.08 47.42 -6.05
CA GLN A 426 6.98 47.34 -7.01
C GLN A 426 7.41 46.95 -8.43
N ARG A 427 8.52 47.53 -8.93
CA ARG A 427 9.02 47.19 -10.28
C ARG A 427 9.38 45.73 -10.41
N LYS A 428 10.11 45.19 -9.42
CA LYS A 428 10.50 43.78 -9.42
C LYS A 428 9.30 42.83 -9.22
N SER A 429 8.30 43.27 -8.46
CA SER A 429 7.03 42.52 -8.31
C SER A 429 6.34 42.37 -9.68
N TYR A 430 6.18 43.47 -10.42
CA TYR A 430 5.54 43.42 -11.73
C TYR A 430 6.31 42.58 -12.73
N ASP A 431 7.65 42.72 -12.78
CA ASP A 431 8.51 41.89 -13.63
C ASP A 431 8.33 40.39 -13.32
N ALA A 432 8.19 40.03 -12.06
CA ALA A 432 7.96 38.66 -11.65
C ALA A 432 6.57 38.13 -12.10
N TYR A 433 5.52 38.93 -11.94
CA TYR A 433 4.17 38.57 -12.43
C TYR A 433 4.14 38.42 -13.95
N TYR A 434 4.81 39.30 -14.72
CA TYR A 434 4.90 39.12 -16.16
C TYR A 434 5.63 37.84 -16.54
N LYS A 435 6.71 37.47 -15.85
CA LYS A 435 7.37 36.17 -16.05
C LYS A 435 6.43 34.99 -15.75
N ALA A 436 5.64 35.09 -14.69
CA ALA A 436 4.66 34.09 -14.35
C ALA A 436 3.61 33.91 -15.45
N LEU A 437 3.03 35.01 -15.95
CA LEU A 437 1.99 34.99 -16.98
C LEU A 437 2.52 34.58 -18.35
N ASN A 438 3.78 34.89 -18.67
CA ASN A 438 4.44 34.40 -19.89
C ASN A 438 4.62 32.89 -19.88
N LEU A 439 4.76 32.25 -18.70
CA LEU A 439 4.86 30.79 -18.54
C LEU A 439 3.47 30.12 -18.51
N ASN A 440 2.49 30.78 -17.92
CA ASN A 440 1.11 30.32 -17.89
C ASN A 440 0.15 31.52 -17.82
N MET A 441 -0.37 31.92 -18.99
CA MET A 441 -1.33 33.04 -19.13
C MET A 441 -2.68 32.80 -18.42
N ASN A 442 -2.98 31.57 -18.03
CA ASN A 442 -4.19 31.17 -17.32
C ASN A 442 -3.93 30.87 -15.82
N ASN A 443 -2.86 31.37 -15.24
CA ASN A 443 -2.65 31.28 -13.80
C ASN A 443 -3.58 32.27 -13.08
N ALA A 444 -4.74 31.79 -12.64
CA ALA A 444 -5.79 32.61 -12.05
C ALA A 444 -5.33 33.37 -10.80
N ILE A 445 -4.48 32.74 -9.96
CA ILE A 445 -3.93 33.39 -8.75
C ILE A 445 -3.06 34.59 -9.14
N VAL A 446 -2.14 34.38 -10.08
CA VAL A 446 -1.25 35.46 -10.54
C VAL A 446 -2.02 36.57 -11.21
N LEU A 447 -3.00 36.24 -12.07
CA LEU A 447 -3.88 37.22 -12.71
C LEU A 447 -4.60 38.06 -11.67
N ASN A 448 -5.18 37.42 -10.64
CA ASN A 448 -5.88 38.11 -9.56
C ASN A 448 -4.94 39.03 -8.77
N ASN A 449 -3.83 38.50 -8.25
CA ASN A 449 -2.92 39.25 -7.40
C ASN A 449 -2.31 40.43 -8.16
N PHE A 450 -1.91 40.23 -9.40
CA PHE A 450 -1.37 41.32 -10.23
C PHE A 450 -2.43 42.38 -10.53
N ALA A 451 -3.65 42.01 -10.88
CA ALA A 451 -4.77 42.94 -11.07
C ALA A 451 -5.04 43.74 -9.81
N TYR A 452 -5.06 43.11 -8.65
CA TYR A 452 -5.24 43.77 -7.36
C TYR A 452 -4.14 44.83 -7.13
N HIS A 453 -2.87 44.46 -7.24
CA HIS A 453 -1.75 45.36 -7.02
C HIS A 453 -1.69 46.52 -8.02
N LEU A 454 -2.07 46.29 -9.27
CA LEU A 454 -2.22 47.37 -10.26
C LEU A 454 -3.34 48.34 -9.84
N SER A 455 -4.48 47.81 -9.38
CA SER A 455 -5.65 48.61 -8.99
C SER A 455 -5.39 49.46 -7.74
N VAL A 456 -4.77 48.89 -6.70
CA VAL A 456 -4.38 49.60 -5.48
C VAL A 456 -3.44 50.77 -5.79
N ASN A 457 -2.51 50.56 -6.74
CA ASN A 457 -1.58 51.60 -7.15
C ASN A 457 -2.09 52.54 -8.26
N ASN A 458 -3.38 52.43 -8.64
CA ASN A 458 -4.00 53.18 -9.74
C ASN A 458 -3.17 53.14 -11.06
N LYS A 459 -2.55 52.01 -11.36
CA LYS A 459 -1.73 51.80 -12.56
C LYS A 459 -2.40 50.83 -13.51
N SER A 460 -2.32 51.15 -14.83
CA SER A 460 -2.82 50.26 -15.87
C SER A 460 -4.17 49.59 -15.59
N LEU A 461 -5.13 50.37 -15.10
CA LEU A 461 -6.44 49.88 -14.66
C LEU A 461 -7.19 49.06 -15.74
N LYS A 462 -7.03 49.43 -17.03
CA LYS A 462 -7.62 48.65 -18.13
C LYS A 462 -7.02 47.25 -18.22
N GLN A 463 -5.71 47.12 -18.01
CA GLN A 463 -5.03 45.83 -17.98
C GLN A 463 -5.44 45.04 -16.72
N ALA A 464 -5.51 45.70 -15.56
CA ALA A 464 -6.02 45.08 -14.34
C ALA A 464 -7.45 44.51 -14.53
N LEU A 465 -8.32 45.24 -15.25
CA LEU A 465 -9.66 44.76 -15.55
C LEU A 465 -9.68 43.49 -16.41
N GLN A 466 -8.83 43.46 -17.44
CA GLN A 466 -8.70 42.25 -18.29
C GLN A 466 -8.23 41.05 -17.49
N MET A 467 -7.23 41.22 -16.62
CA MET A 467 -6.69 40.19 -15.76
C MET A 467 -7.72 39.71 -14.73
N ALA A 468 -8.40 40.62 -14.03
CA ALA A 468 -9.43 40.29 -13.05
C ALA A 468 -10.61 39.56 -13.70
N LYS A 469 -11.05 39.98 -14.89
CA LYS A 469 -12.09 39.27 -15.67
C LYS A 469 -11.60 37.84 -16.00
N ARG A 470 -10.36 37.70 -16.47
CA ARG A 470 -9.83 36.39 -16.81
C ARG A 470 -9.71 35.48 -15.59
N ALA A 471 -9.29 35.99 -14.43
CA ALA A 471 -9.25 35.24 -13.18
C ALA A 471 -10.65 34.74 -12.79
N THR A 472 -11.68 35.59 -12.88
CA THR A 472 -13.07 35.20 -12.58
C THR A 472 -13.66 34.22 -13.60
N GLU A 473 -13.31 34.33 -14.88
CA GLU A 473 -13.70 33.32 -15.89
C GLU A 473 -13.13 31.93 -15.57
N LEU A 474 -11.89 31.88 -15.09
CA LEU A 474 -11.22 30.62 -14.72
C LEU A 474 -11.77 30.02 -13.42
N SER A 475 -12.33 30.86 -12.52
CA SER A 475 -12.89 30.44 -11.25
C SER A 475 -14.10 31.31 -10.86
N PRO A 476 -15.28 31.09 -11.48
CA PRO A 476 -16.42 32.01 -11.39
C PRO A 476 -17.02 32.19 -9.98
N ASN A 477 -16.83 31.21 -9.10
CA ASN A 477 -17.39 31.20 -7.75
C ASN A 477 -16.35 31.55 -6.66
N ASN A 478 -15.21 32.08 -7.06
CA ASN A 478 -14.17 32.51 -6.12
C ASN A 478 -14.44 33.92 -5.63
N ALA A 479 -14.82 34.05 -4.35
CA ALA A 479 -15.18 35.34 -3.75
C ALA A 479 -14.03 36.36 -3.82
N THR A 480 -12.78 35.95 -3.61
CA THR A 480 -11.59 36.81 -3.68
C THR A 480 -11.36 37.36 -5.08
N TYR A 481 -11.55 36.55 -6.13
CA TYR A 481 -11.38 37.02 -7.50
C TYR A 481 -12.50 37.99 -7.93
N LEU A 482 -13.72 37.72 -7.49
CA LEU A 482 -14.84 38.60 -7.69
C LEU A 482 -14.63 39.92 -6.93
N ASP A 483 -14.11 39.92 -5.70
CA ASP A 483 -13.75 41.11 -4.94
C ASP A 483 -12.73 41.95 -5.69
N THR A 484 -11.64 41.34 -6.16
CA THR A 484 -10.62 42.05 -6.98
C THR A 484 -11.24 42.65 -8.23
N LEU A 485 -12.11 41.94 -8.94
CA LEU A 485 -12.81 42.48 -10.12
C LEU A 485 -13.70 43.68 -9.75
N ALA A 486 -14.46 43.57 -8.66
CA ALA A 486 -15.29 44.66 -8.15
C ALA A 486 -14.45 45.89 -7.74
N TRP A 487 -13.31 45.64 -7.08
CA TRP A 487 -12.36 46.68 -6.70
C TRP A 487 -11.75 47.41 -7.91
N VAL A 488 -11.39 46.66 -8.96
CA VAL A 488 -10.91 47.27 -10.22
C VAL A 488 -11.98 48.12 -10.86
N TYR A 489 -13.25 47.70 -10.91
CA TYR A 489 -14.36 48.53 -11.39
C TYR A 489 -14.53 49.78 -10.52
N TYR A 490 -14.43 49.64 -9.19
CA TYR A 490 -14.47 50.79 -8.28
C TYR A 490 -13.36 51.82 -8.62
N LYS A 491 -12.12 51.37 -8.84
CA LYS A 491 -10.99 52.23 -9.21
C LYS A 491 -11.15 52.88 -10.58
N LEU A 492 -11.91 52.28 -11.48
CA LEU A 492 -12.27 52.85 -12.77
C LEU A 492 -13.44 53.86 -12.68
N GLY A 493 -14.10 53.99 -11.51
CA GLY A 493 -15.29 54.81 -11.34
C GLY A 493 -16.60 54.16 -11.80
N GLU A 494 -16.54 52.88 -12.20
CA GLU A 494 -17.70 52.10 -12.65
C GLU A 494 -18.45 51.47 -11.45
N TYR A 495 -18.96 52.31 -10.57
CA TYR A 495 -19.47 51.92 -9.25
C TYR A 495 -20.66 50.97 -9.28
N GLU A 496 -21.59 51.10 -10.25
CA GLU A 496 -22.70 50.18 -10.38
C GLU A 496 -22.25 48.79 -10.81
N GLN A 497 -21.25 48.68 -11.70
CA GLN A 497 -20.64 47.40 -12.06
C GLN A 497 -19.91 46.80 -10.85
N ALA A 498 -19.15 47.63 -10.12
CA ALA A 498 -18.47 47.22 -8.90
C ALA A 498 -19.47 46.63 -7.88
N LYS A 499 -20.59 47.28 -7.65
CA LYS A 499 -21.65 46.82 -6.74
C LYS A 499 -22.22 45.49 -7.16
N LYS A 500 -22.54 45.30 -8.45
CA LYS A 500 -23.11 44.08 -8.97
C LYS A 500 -22.16 42.90 -8.75
N VAL A 501 -20.88 43.07 -9.08
CA VAL A 501 -19.85 42.00 -8.91
C VAL A 501 -19.59 41.75 -7.42
N MET A 502 -19.55 42.78 -6.59
CA MET A 502 -19.34 42.65 -5.16
C MET A 502 -20.51 41.91 -4.48
N GLN A 503 -21.75 42.12 -4.91
CA GLN A 503 -22.90 41.35 -4.42
C GLN A 503 -22.75 39.87 -4.74
N GLN A 504 -22.22 39.55 -5.91
CA GLN A 504 -21.89 38.17 -6.28
C GLN A 504 -20.74 37.62 -5.42
N ALA A 505 -19.66 38.38 -5.19
CA ALA A 505 -18.58 38.01 -4.29
C ALA A 505 -19.09 37.64 -2.89
N MET A 506 -19.94 38.52 -2.32
CA MET A 506 -20.55 38.31 -1.00
C MET A 506 -21.41 37.04 -0.92
N SER A 507 -22.05 36.63 -2.01
CA SER A 507 -22.85 35.38 -2.03
C SER A 507 -22.00 34.11 -1.95
N PHE A 508 -20.73 34.20 -2.31
CA PHE A 508 -19.77 33.10 -2.22
C PHE A 508 -18.81 33.22 -1.03
N ASP A 509 -18.88 34.29 -0.25
CA ASP A 509 -18.02 34.54 0.91
C ASP A 509 -18.41 33.66 2.11
N ARG A 510 -17.81 32.45 2.15
CA ARG A 510 -18.02 31.48 3.24
C ARG A 510 -17.22 31.83 4.50
N GLU A 511 -16.16 32.60 4.36
CA GLU A 511 -15.20 32.89 5.43
C GLU A 511 -15.52 34.18 6.16
N ASN A 512 -16.56 34.90 5.73
CA ASN A 512 -16.96 36.20 6.26
C ASN A 512 -15.80 37.21 6.23
N SER A 513 -15.19 37.40 5.06
CA SER A 513 -14.04 38.28 4.88
C SER A 513 -14.29 39.70 5.32
N SER A 514 -13.41 40.21 6.16
CA SER A 514 -13.41 41.64 6.57
C SER A 514 -13.11 42.57 5.40
N GLU A 515 -12.27 42.17 4.48
CA GLU A 515 -11.86 42.95 3.29
C GLU A 515 -13.00 43.08 2.29
N LEU A 516 -13.75 42.00 2.00
CA LEU A 516 -14.94 42.08 1.15
C LEU A 516 -15.97 43.06 1.73
N ALA A 517 -16.21 42.98 3.03
CA ALA A 517 -17.16 43.90 3.68
C ALA A 517 -16.67 45.37 3.61
N LEU A 518 -15.35 45.58 3.76
CA LEU A 518 -14.74 46.91 3.65
C LEU A 518 -14.91 47.49 2.25
N HIS A 519 -14.50 46.71 1.21
CA HIS A 519 -14.61 47.14 -0.19
C HIS A 519 -16.07 47.38 -0.60
N TYR A 520 -17.01 46.57 -0.12
CA TYR A 520 -18.42 46.79 -0.40
C TYR A 520 -18.94 48.09 0.23
N GLY A 521 -18.48 48.39 1.45
CA GLY A 521 -18.77 49.68 2.09
C GLY A 521 -18.23 50.84 1.26
N ASP A 522 -17.01 50.78 0.75
CA ASP A 522 -16.39 51.80 -0.09
C ASP A 522 -17.16 52.01 -1.42
N ILE A 523 -17.62 50.91 -2.04
CA ILE A 523 -18.44 50.98 -3.27
C ILE A 523 -19.78 51.62 -3.01
N LEU A 524 -20.45 51.26 -1.90
CA LEU A 524 -21.75 51.84 -1.51
C LEU A 524 -21.65 53.31 -1.17
N ASP A 525 -20.56 53.74 -0.54
CA ASP A 525 -20.28 55.15 -0.25
C ASP A 525 -20.10 55.97 -1.53
N ALA A 526 -19.36 55.42 -2.50
CA ALA A 526 -19.18 56.08 -3.81
C ALA A 526 -20.49 56.22 -4.59
N LEU A 527 -21.47 55.31 -4.35
CA LEU A 527 -22.82 55.38 -4.90
C LEU A 527 -23.80 56.29 -4.07
N GLY A 528 -23.31 56.94 -3.03
CA GLY A 528 -24.12 57.80 -2.16
C GLY A 528 -25.01 57.06 -1.17
N SER A 529 -24.87 55.73 -1.05
CA SER A 529 -25.63 54.89 -0.11
C SER A 529 -25.03 54.94 1.31
N THR A 530 -25.00 56.11 1.92
CA THR A 530 -24.28 56.45 3.16
C THR A 530 -24.56 55.49 4.31
N PHE A 531 -25.84 55.21 4.57
CA PHE A 531 -26.23 54.31 5.67
C PHE A 531 -25.73 52.86 5.44
N MET A 532 -25.92 52.39 4.24
CA MET A 532 -25.45 51.02 3.91
C MET A 532 -23.93 50.92 3.94
N ALA A 533 -23.20 51.93 3.48
CA ALA A 533 -21.74 51.98 3.56
C ALA A 533 -21.25 51.82 5.01
N GLN A 534 -21.82 52.63 5.94
CA GLN A 534 -21.47 52.52 7.35
C GLN A 534 -21.84 51.17 7.96
N THR A 535 -22.92 50.55 7.51
CA THR A 535 -23.32 49.21 7.95
C THR A 535 -22.28 48.17 7.56
N TYR A 536 -21.79 48.23 6.32
CA TYR A 536 -20.76 47.26 5.86
C TYR A 536 -19.38 47.56 6.45
N TRP A 537 -18.99 48.79 6.69
CA TRP A 537 -17.78 49.13 7.41
C TRP A 537 -17.81 48.63 8.87
N ARG A 538 -18.96 48.68 9.57
CA ARG A 538 -19.11 48.07 10.90
C ARG A 538 -19.00 46.56 10.84
N LYS A 539 -19.61 45.92 9.84
CA LYS A 539 -19.43 44.48 9.63
C LYS A 539 -17.95 44.12 9.37
N ALA A 540 -17.23 44.95 8.62
CA ALA A 540 -15.79 44.75 8.42
C ALA A 540 -15.03 44.81 9.76
N LEU A 541 -15.38 45.78 10.64
CA LEU A 541 -14.79 45.88 11.97
C LEU A 541 -15.11 44.67 12.85
N GLU A 542 -16.37 44.21 12.87
CA GLU A 542 -16.77 42.96 13.57
C GLU A 542 -16.02 41.72 13.09
N ARG A 543 -15.58 41.74 11.84
CA ARG A 543 -14.80 40.66 11.21
C ARG A 543 -13.27 40.87 11.32
N GLY A 544 -12.83 41.85 12.12
CA GLY A 544 -11.41 42.07 12.42
C GLY A 544 -10.68 43.07 11.52
N ALA A 545 -11.41 43.91 10.76
CA ALA A 545 -10.77 45.02 10.06
C ALA A 545 -10.17 46.05 11.02
N ASP A 546 -9.11 46.74 10.59
CA ASP A 546 -8.45 47.82 11.35
C ASP A 546 -9.43 48.97 11.66
N ALA A 547 -9.64 49.22 12.95
CA ALA A 547 -10.56 50.26 13.46
C ALA A 547 -10.18 51.65 12.93
N ALA A 548 -8.91 52.01 12.90
CA ALA A 548 -8.44 53.30 12.44
C ALA A 548 -8.78 53.55 10.96
N LYS A 549 -8.71 52.49 10.13
CA LYS A 549 -9.12 52.58 8.72
C LYS A 549 -10.62 52.79 8.56
N ILE A 550 -11.45 52.20 9.43
CA ILE A 550 -12.91 52.37 9.40
C ILE A 550 -13.29 53.77 9.87
N GLU A 551 -12.73 54.24 10.98
CA GLU A 551 -12.97 55.58 11.52
C GLU A 551 -12.58 56.66 10.51
N SER A 552 -11.44 56.53 9.84
CA SER A 552 -11.02 57.44 8.79
C SER A 552 -12.04 57.54 7.64
N ARG A 553 -12.64 56.43 7.23
CA ARG A 553 -13.67 56.38 6.18
C ARG A 553 -14.96 57.08 6.61
N ILE A 554 -15.39 56.80 7.83
CA ILE A 554 -16.59 57.42 8.41
C ILE A 554 -16.40 58.95 8.55
N ALA A 555 -15.24 59.38 9.03
CA ALA A 555 -14.89 60.80 9.14
C ALA A 555 -14.86 61.51 7.77
N ALA A 556 -14.23 60.88 6.77
CA ALA A 556 -14.17 61.40 5.41
C ALA A 556 -15.59 61.52 4.77
N GLN A 557 -16.45 60.50 4.98
CA GLN A 557 -17.83 60.53 4.52
C GLN A 557 -18.61 61.68 5.17
N LYS A 558 -18.48 61.83 6.50
CA LYS A 558 -19.15 62.90 7.24
C LYS A 558 -18.74 64.30 6.77
N ALA A 559 -17.43 64.52 6.64
CA ALA A 559 -16.88 65.79 6.12
C ALA A 559 -17.40 66.11 4.71
N ARG A 560 -17.49 65.13 3.82
CA ARG A 560 -18.04 65.30 2.46
C ARG A 560 -19.52 65.66 2.48
N LEU A 561 -20.32 65.03 3.35
CA LEU A 561 -21.74 65.34 3.48
C LEU A 561 -21.99 66.74 4.06
N GLU A 562 -21.17 67.19 5.01
CA GLU A 562 -21.21 68.57 5.56
C GLU A 562 -20.83 69.56 4.49
N ALA A 563 -19.80 69.36 3.72
CA ALA A 563 -19.42 70.22 2.62
C ALA A 563 -20.49 70.31 1.52
N GLN A 564 -21.19 69.21 1.22
CA GLN A 564 -22.30 69.18 0.26
C GLN A 564 -23.55 69.98 0.78
N LYS A 565 -23.75 70.01 2.08
CA LYS A 565 -24.83 70.83 2.70
C LYS A 565 -24.49 72.34 2.65
N ALA A 566 -23.23 72.66 3.04
CA ALA A 566 -22.75 74.04 3.03
C ALA A 566 -22.66 74.66 1.63
N GLY A 567 -22.48 73.87 0.56
CA GLY A 567 -22.45 74.36 -0.82
C GLY A 567 -23.85 74.45 -1.50
N LYS A 568 -24.92 74.10 -0.78
CA LYS A 568 -26.33 74.22 -1.21
C LYS A 568 -27.06 75.36 -0.53
N GLU A 569 -26.47 75.95 0.48
CA GLU A 569 -26.85 77.21 1.08
C GLU A 569 -26.10 78.37 0.37
#